data_037c78b4ec063cb40a793597494bf37d
#
_entry.id   037c78b4ec063cb40a793597494bf37d
#
_cell.length_a   1.000
_cell.length_b   1.000
_cell.length_c   1.000
_cell.angle_alpha   90.00
_cell.angle_beta   90.00
_cell.angle_gamma   90.00
#
_symmetry.space_group_name_H-M   'P 1'
#
loop_
_entity.id
_entity.type
_entity.pdbx_description
1 polymer ?
#
loop_
_entity_poly.entity_id
_entity_poly.type
_entity_poly.pdbx_seq_one_letter_code
_entity_poly.pdbx_strand_id
1 'polypeptide(L)'
;MSKKDKKLKLLGDLCLEVYRHLGGLNFDEIDFQIALGHEITSKGIEYLRETHIELYYKDIPIKLGAPDFYLSKETPPTIIEIKLTSGISNPNRQQLKMYLLSIRRNPKSVLKNVKNGILINFLKEDPTTYENASTERKKELYKVEIEKFNLDNNDNLKLLDKLSLGIIKMNNKKI
;
A
#
# COMPACT_ATOMS: atom_id res chain seq x y z
N MET A 1 -22.05 -4.66 -12.52
CA MET A 1 -21.17 -4.55 -11.34
C MET A 1 -19.82 -5.18 -11.70
N SER A 2 -18.77 -4.37 -11.78
CA SER A 2 -17.39 -4.84 -12.00
C SER A 2 -17.04 -5.86 -10.90
N LYS A 3 -16.43 -7.00 -11.26
CA LYS A 3 -15.83 -7.92 -10.29
C LYS A 3 -14.72 -7.14 -9.58
N LYS A 4 -15.04 -6.51 -8.43
CA LYS A 4 -14.01 -5.91 -7.57
C LYS A 4 -12.93 -6.96 -7.37
N ASP A 5 -11.69 -6.55 -7.53
CA ASP A 5 -10.53 -7.41 -7.36
C ASP A 5 -10.58 -8.04 -5.96
N LYS A 6 -10.92 -9.35 -5.89
CA LYS A 6 -11.04 -10.07 -4.62
C LYS A 6 -9.75 -10.01 -3.79
N LYS A 7 -8.61 -9.93 -4.47
CA LYS A 7 -7.30 -9.85 -3.82
C LYS A 7 -7.09 -8.48 -3.18
N LEU A 8 -7.49 -7.41 -3.86
CA LEU A 8 -7.41 -6.07 -3.28
C LEU A 8 -8.31 -5.95 -2.06
N LYS A 9 -9.50 -6.58 -2.10
CA LYS A 9 -10.38 -6.64 -0.94
C LYS A 9 -9.74 -7.40 0.23
N LEU A 10 -9.17 -8.58 -0.02
CA LEU A 10 -8.47 -9.36 1.00
C LEU A 10 -7.34 -8.53 1.62
N LEU A 11 -6.51 -7.89 0.79
CA LEU A 11 -5.45 -7.01 1.27
C LEU A 11 -6.00 -5.86 2.14
N GLY A 12 -7.12 -5.29 1.73
CA GLY A 12 -7.83 -4.27 2.52
C GLY A 12 -8.29 -4.77 3.88
N ASP A 13 -8.85 -5.97 3.95
CA ASP A 13 -9.29 -6.58 5.22
C ASP A 13 -8.08 -6.83 6.15
N LEU A 14 -6.94 -7.27 5.62
CA LEU A 14 -5.70 -7.43 6.39
C LEU A 14 -5.17 -6.09 6.90
N CYS A 15 -5.18 -5.05 6.05
CA CYS A 15 -4.78 -3.70 6.47
C CYS A 15 -5.69 -3.15 7.56
N LEU A 16 -7.00 -3.39 7.50
CA LEU A 16 -7.91 -2.98 8.57
C LEU A 16 -7.62 -3.70 9.88
N GLU A 17 -7.25 -4.98 9.84
CA GLU A 17 -6.87 -5.73 11.02
C GLU A 17 -5.63 -5.12 11.67
N VAL A 18 -4.59 -4.83 10.89
CA VAL A 18 -3.40 -4.11 11.37
C VAL A 18 -3.79 -2.76 11.99
N TYR A 19 -4.64 -1.98 11.30
CA TYR A 19 -5.03 -0.67 11.80
C TYR A 19 -5.83 -0.73 13.10
N ARG A 20 -6.66 -1.75 13.32
CA ARG A 20 -7.39 -1.95 14.57
C ARG A 20 -6.48 -2.10 15.77
N HIS A 21 -5.29 -2.68 15.58
CA HIS A 21 -4.32 -2.93 16.65
C HIS A 21 -3.31 -1.79 16.81
N LEU A 22 -2.86 -1.19 15.73
CA LEU A 22 -1.79 -0.18 15.73
C LEU A 22 -2.29 1.26 15.54
N GLY A 23 -3.46 1.44 14.93
CA GLY A 23 -3.99 2.77 14.63
C GLY A 23 -4.26 3.60 15.87
N GLY A 24 -3.92 4.89 15.83
CA GLY A 24 -4.08 5.83 16.94
C GLY A 24 -3.04 5.71 18.06
N LEU A 25 -2.03 4.84 17.90
CA LEU A 25 -0.89 4.69 18.81
C LEU A 25 0.38 5.27 18.17
N ASN A 26 1.41 5.49 19.00
CA ASN A 26 2.71 6.00 18.54
C ASN A 26 3.56 4.89 17.90
N PHE A 27 3.10 4.37 16.77
CA PHE A 27 3.84 3.44 15.94
C PHE A 27 4.38 4.13 14.70
N ASP A 28 5.51 3.64 14.19
CA ASP A 28 6.13 4.10 12.97
C ASP A 28 5.71 3.25 11.75
N GLU A 29 6.02 3.73 10.55
CA GLU A 29 5.69 3.05 9.29
C GLU A 29 6.23 1.61 9.26
N ILE A 30 7.41 1.38 9.82
CA ILE A 30 8.03 0.05 9.89
C ILE A 30 7.20 -0.94 10.74
N ASP A 31 6.54 -0.47 11.79
CA ASP A 31 5.71 -1.33 12.64
C ASP A 31 4.47 -1.83 11.86
N PHE A 32 3.86 -0.94 11.05
CA PHE A 32 2.77 -1.31 10.15
C PHE A 32 3.22 -2.28 9.06
N GLN A 33 4.44 -2.12 8.53
CA GLN A 33 5.03 -3.07 7.56
C GLN A 33 5.20 -4.46 8.19
N ILE A 34 5.76 -4.54 9.41
CA ILE A 34 5.97 -5.79 10.12
C ILE A 34 4.63 -6.47 10.40
N ALA A 35 3.66 -5.74 10.92
CA ALA A 35 2.33 -6.26 11.24
C ALA A 35 1.60 -6.75 9.99
N LEU A 36 1.61 -5.96 8.89
CA LEU A 36 0.99 -6.38 7.64
C LEU A 36 1.67 -7.60 7.04
N GLY A 37 2.99 -7.70 7.15
CA GLY A 37 3.74 -8.90 6.75
C GLY A 37 3.29 -10.15 7.49
N HIS A 38 3.05 -10.05 8.80
CA HIS A 38 2.48 -11.13 9.60
C HIS A 38 1.09 -11.53 9.10
N GLU A 39 0.20 -10.58 8.87
CA GLU A 39 -1.16 -10.84 8.38
C GLU A 39 -1.15 -11.50 6.98
N ILE A 40 -0.30 -11.02 6.07
CA ILE A 40 -0.12 -11.61 4.72
C ILE A 40 0.34 -13.07 4.83
N THR A 41 1.35 -13.35 5.67
CA THR A 41 1.86 -14.71 5.89
C THR A 41 0.80 -15.63 6.50
N SER A 42 -0.02 -15.13 7.43
CA SER A 42 -1.11 -15.90 8.06
C SER A 42 -2.14 -16.42 7.05
N LYS A 43 -2.24 -15.78 5.87
CA LYS A 43 -3.09 -16.21 4.75
C LYS A 43 -2.37 -17.09 3.73
N GLY A 44 -1.15 -17.51 4.03
CA GLY A 44 -0.34 -18.33 3.13
C GLY A 44 0.17 -17.57 1.89
N ILE A 45 0.17 -16.25 1.92
CA ILE A 45 0.71 -15.42 0.84
C ILE A 45 2.20 -15.22 1.08
N GLU A 46 3.02 -15.66 0.12
CA GLU A 46 4.46 -15.49 0.15
C GLU A 46 4.86 -14.11 -0.32
N TYR A 47 5.80 -13.49 0.36
CA TYR A 47 6.39 -12.21 -0.06
C TYR A 47 7.87 -12.13 0.30
N LEU A 48 8.58 -11.24 -0.38
CA LEU A 48 9.94 -10.82 -0.01
C LEU A 48 9.89 -9.37 0.44
N ARG A 49 10.67 -9.04 1.47
CA ARG A 49 10.82 -7.66 1.96
C ARG A 49 12.04 -7.00 1.34
N GLU A 50 11.93 -5.69 1.14
CA GLU A 50 13.06 -4.82 0.80
C GLU A 50 13.94 -5.37 -0.34
N THR A 51 13.30 -5.95 -1.37
CA THR A 51 14.02 -6.45 -2.52
C THR A 51 14.62 -5.29 -3.31
N HIS A 52 15.94 -5.20 -3.32
CA HIS A 52 16.66 -4.09 -3.93
C HIS A 52 16.50 -4.07 -5.44
N ILE A 53 16.29 -2.87 -5.97
CA ILE A 53 16.25 -2.55 -7.39
C ILE A 53 17.14 -1.35 -7.68
N GLU A 54 17.82 -1.36 -8.81
CA GLU A 54 18.53 -0.17 -9.29
C GLU A 54 17.54 0.84 -9.85
N LEU A 55 17.57 2.07 -9.35
CA LEU A 55 16.78 3.18 -9.88
C LEU A 55 17.56 3.91 -10.94
N TYR A 56 16.92 4.19 -12.06
CA TYR A 56 17.55 4.74 -13.25
C TYR A 56 17.11 6.17 -13.52
N TYR A 57 18.05 7.00 -13.88
CA TYR A 57 17.82 8.24 -14.62
C TYR A 57 18.26 8.02 -16.06
N LYS A 58 17.30 8.00 -16.99
CA LYS A 58 17.54 7.50 -18.37
C LYS A 58 18.15 6.09 -18.32
N ASP A 59 19.37 5.91 -18.78
CA ASP A 59 20.06 4.62 -18.81
C ASP A 59 21.17 4.50 -17.74
N ILE A 60 21.25 5.46 -16.81
CA ILE A 60 22.27 5.52 -15.77
C ILE A 60 21.66 5.10 -14.45
N PRO A 61 22.17 4.04 -13.77
CA PRO A 61 21.77 3.73 -12.42
C PRO A 61 22.25 4.83 -11.46
N ILE A 62 21.35 5.36 -10.63
CA ILE A 62 21.65 6.48 -9.73
C ILE A 62 21.65 6.10 -8.27
N LYS A 63 20.85 5.13 -7.88
CA LYS A 63 20.79 4.62 -6.51
C LYS A 63 20.04 3.30 -6.45
N LEU A 64 20.14 2.63 -5.30
CA LEU A 64 19.28 1.51 -4.97
C LEU A 64 17.97 2.02 -4.36
N GLY A 65 16.88 1.36 -4.72
CA GLY A 65 15.58 1.48 -4.06
C GLY A 65 15.11 0.11 -3.61
N ALA A 66 14.15 0.06 -2.71
CA ALA A 66 13.55 -1.19 -2.27
C ALA A 66 12.07 -0.95 -1.97
N PRO A 67 11.14 -1.56 -2.74
CA PRO A 67 9.76 -1.60 -2.33
C PRO A 67 9.61 -2.44 -1.06
N ASP A 68 8.64 -2.10 -0.20
CA ASP A 68 8.46 -2.77 1.08
C ASP A 68 8.17 -4.25 0.92
N PHE A 69 7.30 -4.63 -0.02
CA PHE A 69 6.99 -6.03 -0.32
C PHE A 69 7.03 -6.33 -1.82
N TYR A 70 7.45 -7.54 -2.12
CA TYR A 70 7.35 -8.14 -3.43
C TYR A 70 6.58 -9.45 -3.36
N LEU A 71 5.41 -9.50 -4.00
CA LEU A 71 4.54 -10.66 -4.10
C LEU A 71 4.83 -11.40 -5.42
N SER A 72 5.79 -12.32 -5.39
CA SER A 72 6.29 -13.02 -6.59
C SER A 72 5.30 -14.04 -7.16
N LYS A 73 4.49 -14.64 -6.29
CA LYS A 73 3.48 -15.65 -6.65
C LYS A 73 2.17 -15.05 -7.16
N GLU A 74 2.00 -13.73 -7.03
CA GLU A 74 0.85 -13.06 -7.62
C GLU A 74 0.87 -13.11 -9.14
N THR A 75 -0.33 -13.06 -9.74
CA THR A 75 -0.49 -13.06 -11.21
C THR A 75 -1.29 -11.83 -11.62
N PRO A 76 -0.61 -10.83 -12.18
CA PRO A 76 0.86 -10.70 -12.35
C PRO A 76 1.58 -10.38 -11.02
N PRO A 77 2.90 -10.66 -10.93
CA PRO A 77 3.72 -10.27 -9.79
C PRO A 77 3.59 -8.79 -9.48
N THR A 78 3.57 -8.46 -8.20
CA THR A 78 3.17 -7.13 -7.71
C THR A 78 4.13 -6.65 -6.61
N ILE A 79 4.48 -5.37 -6.64
CA ILE A 79 5.18 -4.70 -5.53
C ILE A 79 4.19 -3.90 -4.69
N ILE A 80 4.49 -3.76 -3.40
CA ILE A 80 3.71 -2.95 -2.47
C ILE A 80 4.63 -1.93 -1.80
N GLU A 81 4.14 -0.71 -1.71
CA GLU A 81 4.75 0.37 -0.96
C GLU A 81 3.76 0.85 0.10
N ILE A 82 4.19 0.95 1.34
CA ILE A 82 3.38 1.31 2.50
C ILE A 82 3.74 2.73 2.93
N LYS A 83 2.76 3.46 3.38
CA LYS A 83 2.90 4.80 3.94
C LYS A 83 2.07 4.93 5.22
N LEU A 84 2.57 5.77 6.12
CA LEU A 84 1.88 6.20 7.32
C LEU A 84 1.78 7.73 7.30
N THR A 85 0.77 8.24 6.57
CA THR A 85 0.60 9.68 6.32
C THR A 85 -0.87 10.08 6.39
N SER A 86 -1.15 11.37 6.25
CA SER A 86 -2.52 11.88 6.18
C SER A 86 -3.29 11.48 4.91
N GLY A 87 -2.63 10.87 3.93
CA GLY A 87 -3.24 10.38 2.68
C GLY A 87 -2.19 10.12 1.60
N ILE A 88 -2.57 9.36 0.57
CA ILE A 88 -1.70 9.07 -0.57
C ILE A 88 -1.47 10.35 -1.38
N SER A 89 -0.21 10.77 -1.48
CA SER A 89 0.22 11.99 -2.15
C SER A 89 0.81 11.72 -3.55
N ASN A 90 1.00 12.79 -4.33
CA ASN A 90 1.71 12.68 -5.62
C ASN A 90 3.15 12.20 -5.47
N PRO A 91 3.97 12.65 -4.50
CA PRO A 91 5.29 12.08 -4.25
C PRO A 91 5.27 10.57 -4.03
N ASN A 92 4.29 10.02 -3.30
CA ASN A 92 4.16 8.58 -3.11
C ASN A 92 3.93 7.86 -4.44
N ARG A 93 3.04 8.40 -5.29
CA ARG A 93 2.79 7.83 -6.63
C ARG A 93 4.01 7.95 -7.53
N GLN A 94 4.78 9.02 -7.44
CA GLN A 94 6.04 9.17 -8.20
C GLN A 94 7.10 8.16 -7.75
N GLN A 95 7.21 7.88 -6.46
CA GLN A 95 8.10 6.84 -5.94
C GLN A 95 7.74 5.47 -6.52
N LEU A 96 6.46 5.09 -6.47
CA LEU A 96 5.99 3.82 -7.05
C LEU A 96 6.23 3.78 -8.57
N LYS A 97 5.98 4.90 -9.27
CA LYS A 97 6.27 5.02 -10.71
C LYS A 97 7.74 4.75 -11.01
N MET A 98 8.65 5.35 -10.23
CA MET A 98 10.10 5.14 -10.38
C MET A 98 10.50 3.67 -10.21
N TYR A 99 9.91 2.97 -9.22
CA TYR A 99 10.14 1.54 -9.06
C TYR A 99 9.70 0.75 -10.30
N LEU A 100 8.47 0.94 -10.74
CA LEU A 100 7.92 0.21 -11.89
C LEU A 100 8.67 0.51 -13.19
N LEU A 101 9.09 1.76 -13.42
CA LEU A 101 9.90 2.14 -14.58
C LEU A 101 11.28 1.49 -14.55
N SER A 102 11.94 1.53 -13.39
CA SER A 102 13.27 0.94 -13.23
C SER A 102 13.25 -0.56 -13.42
N ILE A 103 12.23 -1.25 -12.91
CA ILE A 103 12.00 -2.68 -13.13
C ILE A 103 11.79 -2.96 -14.62
N ARG A 104 10.95 -2.18 -15.31
CA ARG A 104 10.66 -2.35 -16.75
C ARG A 104 11.92 -2.19 -17.61
N ARG A 105 12.81 -1.25 -17.23
CA ARG A 105 14.03 -0.94 -17.98
C ARG A 105 15.18 -1.89 -17.70
N ASN A 106 15.15 -2.63 -16.59
CA ASN A 106 16.20 -3.57 -16.22
C ASN A 106 15.77 -5.02 -16.43
N PRO A 107 16.07 -5.62 -17.61
CA PRO A 107 15.70 -7.00 -17.91
C PRO A 107 16.43 -8.03 -17.03
N LYS A 108 17.51 -7.62 -16.35
CA LYS A 108 18.28 -8.46 -15.43
C LYS A 108 17.74 -8.41 -14.00
N SER A 109 16.79 -7.50 -13.71
CA SER A 109 16.18 -7.41 -12.40
C SER A 109 15.49 -8.72 -12.01
N VAL A 110 15.64 -9.14 -10.75
CA VAL A 110 14.88 -10.25 -10.18
C VAL A 110 13.37 -9.98 -10.18
N LEU A 111 12.98 -8.71 -10.27
CA LEU A 111 11.59 -8.23 -10.32
C LEU A 111 11.07 -8.01 -11.75
N LYS A 112 11.79 -8.42 -12.80
CA LYS A 112 11.47 -8.14 -14.21
C LYS A 112 10.05 -8.50 -14.66
N ASN A 113 9.38 -9.40 -13.96
CA ASN A 113 8.01 -9.83 -14.26
C ASN A 113 6.94 -9.01 -13.55
N VAL A 114 7.32 -8.08 -12.68
CA VAL A 114 6.38 -7.19 -12.00
C VAL A 114 5.63 -6.33 -13.02
N LYS A 115 4.30 -6.33 -12.91
CA LYS A 115 3.42 -5.52 -13.76
C LYS A 115 2.63 -4.50 -12.96
N ASN A 116 2.36 -4.80 -11.69
CA ASN A 116 1.53 -3.97 -10.84
C ASN A 116 2.32 -3.41 -9.65
N GLY A 117 1.90 -2.23 -9.22
CA GLY A 117 2.31 -1.63 -7.96
C GLY A 117 1.08 -1.28 -7.13
N ILE A 118 1.18 -1.44 -5.84
CA ILE A 118 0.14 -1.07 -4.87
C ILE A 118 0.74 -0.08 -3.88
N LEU A 119 0.05 1.04 -3.69
CA LEU A 119 0.28 1.94 -2.57
C LEU A 119 -0.74 1.63 -1.48
N ILE A 120 -0.27 1.48 -0.26
CA ILE A 120 -1.09 1.36 0.94
C ILE A 120 -0.74 2.52 1.84
N ASN A 121 -1.73 3.28 2.26
CA ASN A 121 -1.56 4.30 3.29
C ASN A 121 -2.39 3.96 4.51
N PHE A 122 -1.73 3.83 5.64
CA PHE A 122 -2.37 3.84 6.94
C PHE A 122 -2.49 5.29 7.39
N LEU A 123 -3.69 5.73 7.76
CA LEU A 123 -3.91 7.11 8.16
C LEU A 123 -3.16 7.38 9.46
N LYS A 124 -2.21 8.30 9.41
CA LYS A 124 -1.60 8.86 10.61
C LYS A 124 -2.57 9.88 11.21
N GLU A 125 -3.17 9.51 12.32
CA GLU A 125 -4.07 10.42 13.05
C GLU A 125 -3.23 11.44 13.83
N ASP A 126 -3.58 12.72 13.67
CA ASP A 126 -3.22 13.73 14.65
C ASP A 126 -4.25 13.64 15.78
N PRO A 127 -3.85 13.30 17.02
CA PRO A 127 -4.77 13.18 18.15
C PRO A 127 -5.62 14.44 18.36
N THR A 128 -5.03 15.62 18.17
CA THR A 128 -5.72 16.90 18.34
C THR A 128 -6.78 17.15 17.28
N THR A 129 -6.49 16.79 16.04
CA THR A 129 -7.46 16.88 14.92
C THR A 129 -8.60 15.90 15.11
N TYR A 130 -8.31 14.70 15.63
CA TYR A 130 -9.33 13.68 15.88
C TYR A 130 -10.24 14.04 17.06
N GLU A 131 -9.69 14.55 18.16
CA GLU A 131 -10.46 14.98 19.34
C GLU A 131 -11.42 16.12 18.99
N ASN A 132 -10.99 17.07 18.17
CA ASN A 132 -11.78 18.24 17.76
C ASN A 132 -12.72 17.99 16.57
N ALA A 133 -12.65 16.83 15.92
CA ALA A 133 -13.53 16.51 14.80
C ALA A 133 -14.95 16.18 15.30
N SER A 134 -15.98 16.66 14.56
CA SER A 134 -17.37 16.29 14.84
C SER A 134 -17.56 14.77 14.71
N THR A 135 -18.56 14.23 15.42
CA THR A 135 -18.87 12.78 15.38
C THR A 135 -19.13 12.29 13.95
N GLU A 136 -19.73 13.12 13.09
CA GLU A 136 -19.96 12.82 11.67
C GLU A 136 -18.67 12.75 10.89
N ARG A 137 -17.75 13.72 11.06
CA ARG A 137 -16.45 13.74 10.41
C ARG A 137 -15.57 12.55 10.84
N LYS A 138 -15.66 12.12 12.11
CA LYS A 138 -14.97 10.91 12.60
C LYS A 138 -15.48 9.61 11.93
N LYS A 139 -16.74 9.56 11.51
CA LYS A 139 -17.31 8.43 10.78
C LYS A 139 -16.84 8.34 9.32
N GLU A 140 -16.51 9.50 8.72
CA GLU A 140 -16.10 9.61 7.32
C GLU A 140 -14.58 9.46 7.11
N LEU A 141 -13.78 9.46 8.19
CA LEU A 141 -12.32 9.29 8.07
C LEU A 141 -11.97 7.87 7.68
N TYR A 142 -11.46 7.73 6.47
CA TYR A 142 -10.87 6.48 6.02
C TYR A 142 -9.59 6.21 6.81
N LYS A 143 -9.44 4.98 7.27
CA LYS A 143 -8.29 4.54 8.08
C LYS A 143 -7.21 3.90 7.22
N VAL A 144 -7.61 3.35 6.08
CA VAL A 144 -6.72 2.73 5.11
C VAL A 144 -7.12 3.17 3.72
N GLU A 145 -6.15 3.61 2.94
CA GLU A 145 -6.31 3.86 1.50
C GLU A 145 -5.40 2.91 0.73
N ILE A 146 -5.92 2.32 -0.33
CA ILE A 146 -5.16 1.44 -1.21
C ILE A 146 -5.39 1.88 -2.64
N GLU A 147 -4.31 2.09 -3.39
CA GLU A 147 -4.35 2.38 -4.82
C GLU A 147 -3.50 1.37 -5.56
N LYS A 148 -4.08 0.73 -6.58
CA LYS A 148 -3.40 -0.24 -7.45
C LYS A 148 -3.13 0.37 -8.81
N PHE A 149 -1.91 0.23 -9.28
CA PHE A 149 -1.44 0.83 -10.53
C PHE A 149 -0.73 -0.18 -11.42
N ASN A 150 -0.65 0.16 -12.70
CA ASN A 150 0.36 -0.34 -13.63
C ASN A 150 0.93 0.82 -14.45
N LEU A 151 1.94 0.53 -15.27
CA LEU A 151 2.40 1.49 -16.29
C LEU A 151 1.70 1.22 -17.61
N ASP A 152 1.21 2.28 -18.26
CA ASP A 152 0.75 2.22 -19.64
C ASP A 152 1.92 2.09 -20.64
N ASN A 153 1.61 2.09 -21.94
CA ASN A 153 2.62 1.99 -23.00
C ASN A 153 3.48 3.25 -23.14
N ASN A 154 3.05 4.37 -22.57
CA ASN A 154 3.76 5.65 -22.59
C ASN A 154 4.48 5.92 -21.25
N ASP A 155 4.71 4.89 -20.45
CA ASP A 155 5.34 5.00 -19.14
C ASP A 155 4.58 5.86 -18.13
N ASN A 156 3.28 6.07 -18.30
CA ASN A 156 2.46 6.76 -17.32
C ASN A 156 1.85 5.80 -16.32
N LEU A 157 1.76 6.26 -15.08
CA LEU A 157 1.11 5.50 -14.02
C LEU A 157 -0.42 5.53 -14.25
N LYS A 158 -0.99 4.34 -14.46
CA LYS A 158 -2.43 4.16 -14.67
C LYS A 158 -3.05 3.53 -13.45
N LEU A 159 -4.02 4.23 -12.84
CA LEU A 159 -4.82 3.69 -11.75
C LEU A 159 -5.73 2.57 -12.27
N LEU A 160 -5.62 1.40 -11.67
CA LEU A 160 -6.44 0.21 -12.00
C LEU A 160 -7.63 0.07 -11.05
N ASP A 161 -7.38 0.29 -9.75
CA ASP A 161 -8.41 0.16 -8.72
C ASP A 161 -8.03 1.00 -7.49
N LYS A 162 -9.04 1.39 -6.70
CA LYS A 162 -8.87 2.15 -5.46
C LYS A 162 -9.84 1.62 -4.41
N LEU A 163 -9.34 1.51 -3.17
CA LEU A 163 -10.11 1.12 -2.01
C LEU A 163 -9.83 2.09 -0.86
N SER A 164 -10.91 2.58 -0.24
CA SER A 164 -10.83 3.42 0.95
C SER A 164 -11.68 2.78 2.03
N LEU A 165 -11.07 2.48 3.16
CA LEU A 165 -11.68 1.68 4.22
C LEU A 165 -11.71 2.45 5.53
N GLY A 166 -12.86 2.46 6.19
CA GLY A 166 -13.05 3.00 7.53
C GLY A 166 -13.33 1.89 8.53
N ILE A 167 -12.99 2.12 9.80
CA ILE A 167 -13.40 1.27 10.90
C ILE A 167 -14.77 1.77 11.36
N ILE A 168 -15.83 1.01 11.05
CA ILE A 168 -17.14 1.25 11.63
C ILE A 168 -17.03 0.84 13.11
N LYS A 169 -17.09 1.81 14.03
CA LYS A 169 -17.31 1.48 15.45
C LYS A 169 -18.66 0.77 15.51
N MET A 170 -18.66 -0.54 15.77
CA MET A 170 -19.88 -1.22 16.18
C MET A 170 -20.38 -0.50 17.42
N ASN A 171 -21.56 0.11 17.34
CA ASN A 171 -22.26 0.57 18.51
C ASN A 171 -22.44 -0.64 19.41
N ASN A 172 -21.71 -0.69 20.52
CA ASN A 172 -22.02 -1.62 21.59
C ASN A 172 -23.47 -1.34 22.00
N LYS A 173 -24.41 -2.13 21.49
CA LYS A 173 -25.71 -2.25 22.14
C LYS A 173 -25.41 -2.78 23.54
N LYS A 174 -25.51 -1.89 24.53
CA LYS A 174 -25.64 -2.32 25.92
C LYS A 174 -26.86 -3.25 25.96
N ILE A 175 -26.62 -4.50 26.33
CA ILE A 175 -27.62 -5.40 26.89
C ILE A 175 -27.89 -4.93 28.32
#